data_be5183610a30dc30192296bd6a7ba2c7
#
_entry.id   be5183610a30dc30192296bd6a7ba2c7
#
_cell.length_a   1.000
_cell.length_b   1.000
_cell.length_c   1.000
_cell.angle_alpha   90.00
_cell.angle_beta   90.00
_cell.angle_gamma   90.00
#
_symmetry.space_group_name_H-M   'P 1'
#
loop_
_entity.id
_entity.type
_entity.pdbx_description
1 polymer ?
#
loop_
_entity_poly.entity_id
_entity_poly.type
_entity_poly.pdbx_seq_one_letter_code
_entity_poly.pdbx_strand_id
1 'polypeptide(L)'
;MPPLILASASASRAALLTQAGLDFVRIPADLDEDAVKDEGLARGSSPKAIAITLAEAKALHVSARHPGIVIGGDQVLQLERDLISKSRSMDEARDLLTRMSGKTHYLHAGMALAENGHLLWSNAESAEMSVRPLSPAFIDAYLQKTGDKILSSVGCYQLESEGVHLFDAIRGDYFTVLGLPLLPLLAQLRHYGMSLA
;
A
#
# COMPACT_ATOMS: atom_id res chain seq x y z
N MET A 1 0.26 26.66 -8.94
CA MET A 1 0.08 25.24 -9.27
C MET A 1 -1.18 24.75 -8.56
N PRO A 2 -1.97 23.82 -9.13
CA PRO A 2 -3.08 23.22 -8.40
C PRO A 2 -2.56 22.51 -7.16
N PRO A 3 -3.33 22.43 -6.05
CA PRO A 3 -2.89 21.71 -4.87
C PRO A 3 -2.74 20.23 -5.16
N LEU A 4 -1.72 19.60 -4.54
CA LEU A 4 -1.55 18.15 -4.56
C LEU A 4 -2.26 17.56 -3.34
N ILE A 5 -3.02 16.48 -3.53
CA ILE A 5 -3.81 15.86 -2.48
C ILE A 5 -3.47 14.37 -2.41
N LEU A 6 -3.24 13.85 -1.21
CA LEU A 6 -3.09 12.41 -0.96
C LEU A 6 -4.40 11.84 -0.41
N ALA A 7 -5.08 11.02 -1.22
CA ALA A 7 -6.32 10.32 -0.86
C ALA A 7 -6.05 9.04 -0.05
N SER A 8 -5.25 9.14 1.02
CA SER A 8 -4.87 7.97 1.83
C SER A 8 -4.64 8.34 3.30
N ALA A 9 -5.11 7.49 4.21
CA ALA A 9 -4.81 7.57 5.64
C ALA A 9 -3.43 7.00 6.00
N SER A 10 -2.73 6.34 5.07
CA SER A 10 -1.44 5.69 5.32
C SER A 10 -0.36 6.69 5.72
N ALA A 11 0.24 6.47 6.89
CA ALA A 11 1.37 7.27 7.36
C ALA A 11 2.62 7.04 6.51
N SER A 12 2.88 5.79 6.08
CA SER A 12 4.04 5.45 5.24
C SER A 12 3.97 6.16 3.88
N ARG A 13 2.81 6.18 3.22
CA ARG A 13 2.64 6.93 1.95
C ARG A 13 2.85 8.43 2.12
N ALA A 14 2.32 9.00 3.21
CA ALA A 14 2.53 10.41 3.50
C ALA A 14 4.02 10.72 3.77
N ALA A 15 4.71 9.86 4.53
CA ALA A 15 6.13 10.00 4.79
C ALA A 15 6.97 9.96 3.50
N LEU A 16 6.65 9.06 2.57
CA LEU A 16 7.33 8.97 1.27
C LEU A 16 7.21 10.26 0.47
N LEU A 17 6.01 10.83 0.36
CA LEU A 17 5.81 12.10 -0.35
C LEU A 17 6.52 13.28 0.34
N THR A 18 6.47 13.33 1.67
CA THR A 18 7.19 14.35 2.45
C THR A 18 8.71 14.25 2.26
N GLN A 19 9.27 13.03 2.32
CA GLN A 19 10.70 12.79 2.09
C GLN A 19 11.14 13.12 0.66
N ALA A 20 10.20 12.99 -0.30
CA ALA A 20 10.42 13.41 -1.69
C ALA A 20 10.32 14.94 -1.88
N GLY A 21 10.05 15.70 -0.83
CA GLY A 21 9.97 17.17 -0.89
C GLY A 21 8.69 17.70 -1.55
N LEU A 22 7.62 16.90 -1.58
CA LEU A 22 6.35 17.32 -2.12
C LEU A 22 5.47 17.96 -1.04
N ASP A 23 4.88 19.11 -1.37
CA ASP A 23 3.84 19.74 -0.56
C ASP A 23 2.48 19.18 -0.97
N PHE A 24 1.74 18.64 -0.02
CA PHE A 24 0.42 18.03 -0.26
C PHE A 24 -0.51 18.15 0.94
N VAL A 25 -1.81 18.04 0.69
CA VAL A 25 -2.84 17.93 1.72
C VAL A 25 -3.30 16.48 1.82
N ARG A 26 -3.55 15.98 3.03
CA ARG A 26 -4.11 14.63 3.23
C ARG A 26 -5.62 14.72 3.36
N ILE A 27 -6.34 14.03 2.49
CA ILE A 27 -7.80 13.88 2.51
C ILE A 27 -8.10 12.41 2.26
N PRO A 28 -8.17 11.56 3.30
CA PRO A 28 -8.49 10.14 3.13
C PRO A 28 -9.82 9.95 2.42
N ALA A 29 -9.87 9.02 1.47
CA ALA A 29 -11.11 8.63 0.83
C ALA A 29 -11.97 7.80 1.80
N ASP A 30 -13.24 8.13 1.91
CA ASP A 30 -14.25 7.36 2.64
C ASP A 30 -14.95 6.40 1.67
N LEU A 31 -14.41 5.18 1.57
CA LEU A 31 -14.83 4.13 0.64
C LEU A 31 -14.94 2.79 1.36
N ASP A 32 -15.90 1.99 0.95
CA ASP A 32 -15.97 0.57 1.28
C ASP A 32 -14.95 -0.21 0.43
N GLU A 33 -13.71 -0.31 0.95
CA GLU A 33 -12.62 -0.99 0.27
C GLU A 33 -12.86 -2.48 0.13
N ASP A 34 -13.58 -3.09 1.09
CA ASP A 34 -13.86 -4.52 1.06
C ASP A 34 -14.87 -4.85 -0.05
N ALA A 35 -15.90 -4.01 -0.25
CA ALA A 35 -16.82 -4.16 -1.40
C ALA A 35 -16.08 -4.08 -2.75
N VAL A 36 -15.12 -3.18 -2.92
CA VAL A 36 -14.31 -3.06 -4.15
C VAL A 36 -13.44 -4.31 -4.36
N LYS A 37 -12.84 -4.85 -3.31
CA LYS A 37 -12.04 -6.10 -3.37
C LYS A 37 -12.91 -7.29 -3.76
N ASP A 38 -14.06 -7.45 -3.08
CA ASP A 38 -14.98 -8.57 -3.32
C ASP A 38 -15.50 -8.56 -4.75
N GLU A 39 -15.86 -7.39 -5.28
CA GLU A 39 -16.27 -7.24 -6.68
C GLU A 39 -15.12 -7.61 -7.64
N GLY A 40 -13.89 -7.17 -7.35
CA GLY A 40 -12.71 -7.54 -8.13
C GLY A 40 -12.47 -9.05 -8.14
N LEU A 41 -12.54 -9.69 -6.97
CA LEU A 41 -12.40 -11.14 -6.83
C LEU A 41 -13.50 -11.91 -7.58
N ALA A 42 -14.75 -11.46 -7.47
CA ALA A 42 -15.89 -12.06 -8.17
C ALA A 42 -15.74 -12.01 -9.70
N ARG A 43 -15.08 -10.97 -10.23
CA ARG A 43 -14.75 -10.82 -11.66
C ARG A 43 -13.51 -11.61 -12.08
N GLY A 44 -12.79 -12.26 -11.16
CA GLY A 44 -11.53 -12.95 -11.44
C GLY A 44 -10.34 -11.99 -11.68
N SER A 45 -10.40 -10.76 -11.18
CA SER A 45 -9.31 -9.80 -11.32
C SER A 45 -8.06 -10.29 -10.59
N SER A 46 -6.89 -10.01 -11.16
CA SER A 46 -5.63 -10.31 -10.49
C SER A 46 -5.43 -9.40 -9.25
N PRO A 47 -4.65 -9.83 -8.24
CA PRO A 47 -4.32 -8.98 -7.08
C PRO A 47 -3.75 -7.62 -7.46
N LYS A 48 -2.90 -7.57 -8.48
CA LYS A 48 -2.35 -6.33 -9.03
C LYS A 48 -3.44 -5.42 -9.61
N ALA A 49 -4.41 -5.98 -10.34
CA ALA A 49 -5.55 -5.22 -10.87
C ALA A 49 -6.44 -4.67 -9.76
N ILE A 50 -6.67 -5.45 -8.70
CA ILE A 50 -7.45 -5.01 -7.52
C ILE A 50 -6.76 -3.82 -6.84
N ALA A 51 -5.42 -3.84 -6.68
CA ALA A 51 -4.68 -2.71 -6.12
C ALA A 51 -4.84 -1.43 -6.96
N ILE A 52 -4.83 -1.55 -8.30
CA ILE A 52 -5.10 -0.42 -9.21
C ILE A 52 -6.51 0.11 -9.01
N THR A 53 -7.53 -0.77 -9.06
CA THR A 53 -8.94 -0.36 -8.91
C THR A 53 -9.20 0.36 -7.59
N LEU A 54 -8.60 -0.10 -6.49
CA LEU A 54 -8.70 0.57 -5.18
C LEU A 54 -8.02 1.95 -5.20
N ALA A 55 -6.85 2.07 -5.83
CA ALA A 55 -6.16 3.35 -5.95
C ALA A 55 -6.96 4.34 -6.82
N GLU A 56 -7.52 3.89 -7.94
CA GLU A 56 -8.39 4.67 -8.82
C GLU A 56 -9.65 5.15 -8.08
N ALA A 57 -10.35 4.24 -7.39
CA ALA A 57 -11.54 4.58 -6.63
C ALA A 57 -11.26 5.66 -5.58
N LYS A 58 -10.13 5.56 -4.84
CA LYS A 58 -9.70 6.58 -3.86
C LYS A 58 -9.43 7.93 -4.53
N ALA A 59 -8.68 7.94 -5.63
CA ALA A 59 -8.35 9.16 -6.35
C ALA A 59 -9.60 9.85 -6.90
N LEU A 60 -10.47 9.11 -7.58
CA LEU A 60 -11.72 9.61 -8.15
C LEU A 60 -12.68 10.15 -7.09
N HIS A 61 -12.84 9.40 -5.97
CA HIS A 61 -13.74 9.81 -4.88
C HIS A 61 -13.36 11.17 -4.30
N VAL A 62 -12.06 11.42 -4.08
CA VAL A 62 -11.59 12.68 -3.50
C VAL A 62 -11.56 13.78 -4.55
N SER A 63 -11.11 13.51 -5.78
CA SER A 63 -10.98 14.52 -6.84
C SER A 63 -12.34 15.08 -7.32
N ALA A 64 -13.43 14.33 -7.16
CA ALA A 64 -14.76 14.79 -7.47
C ALA A 64 -15.27 15.90 -6.50
N ARG A 65 -14.61 16.06 -5.34
CA ARG A 65 -15.04 16.98 -4.26
C ARG A 65 -14.01 18.05 -3.92
N HIS A 66 -12.77 17.86 -4.34
CA HIS A 66 -11.65 18.74 -3.99
C HIS A 66 -10.87 19.12 -5.26
N PRO A 67 -10.67 20.42 -5.53
CA PRO A 67 -9.91 20.87 -6.68
C PRO A 67 -8.42 20.55 -6.48
N GLY A 68 -7.75 20.10 -7.55
CA GLY A 68 -6.34 19.77 -7.57
C GLY A 68 -6.06 18.36 -8.08
N ILE A 69 -4.77 18.00 -8.16
CA ILE A 69 -4.34 16.66 -8.54
C ILE A 69 -4.36 15.76 -7.31
N VAL A 70 -5.13 14.68 -7.39
CA VAL A 70 -5.31 13.74 -6.29
C VAL A 70 -4.52 12.46 -6.55
N ILE A 71 -3.66 12.09 -5.60
CA ILE A 71 -2.95 10.81 -5.56
C ILE A 71 -3.80 9.81 -4.80
N GLY A 72 -4.29 8.77 -5.47
CA GLY A 72 -4.82 7.57 -4.87
C GLY A 72 -3.74 6.51 -4.70
N GLY A 73 -3.79 5.75 -3.63
CA GLY A 73 -2.86 4.66 -3.40
C GLY A 73 -3.47 3.54 -2.57
N ASP A 74 -3.23 2.31 -2.99
CA ASP A 74 -3.61 1.12 -2.24
C ASP A 74 -2.54 0.03 -2.32
N GLN A 75 -2.53 -0.87 -1.34
CA GLN A 75 -1.63 -2.02 -1.34
C GLN A 75 -2.37 -3.27 -0.90
N VAL A 76 -2.26 -4.32 -1.69
CA VAL A 76 -2.76 -5.65 -1.35
C VAL A 76 -1.62 -6.64 -1.18
N LEU A 77 -1.77 -7.57 -0.25
CA LEU A 77 -0.85 -8.68 -0.03
C LEU A 77 -1.45 -9.96 -0.59
N GLN A 78 -0.69 -10.63 -1.44
CA GLN A 78 -1.03 -11.95 -1.96
C GLN A 78 -0.11 -13.00 -1.33
N LEU A 79 -0.70 -13.94 -0.60
CA LEU A 79 -0.02 -15.14 -0.10
C LEU A 79 -0.60 -16.37 -0.81
N GLU A 80 0.22 -17.04 -1.63
CA GLU A 80 -0.25 -18.14 -2.49
C GLU A 80 -1.37 -17.68 -3.45
N ARG A 81 -2.61 -18.11 -3.23
CA ARG A 81 -3.79 -17.68 -4.00
C ARG A 81 -4.70 -16.70 -3.25
N ASP A 82 -4.39 -16.44 -1.97
CA ASP A 82 -5.23 -15.64 -1.10
C ASP A 82 -4.83 -14.17 -1.12
N LEU A 83 -5.81 -13.28 -1.18
CA LEU A 83 -5.64 -11.89 -0.78
C LEU A 83 -5.80 -11.79 0.73
N ILE A 84 -4.79 -11.20 1.36
CA ILE A 84 -4.75 -11.06 2.82
C ILE A 84 -5.29 -9.68 3.19
N SER A 85 -6.25 -9.64 4.09
CA SER A 85 -6.73 -8.41 4.73
C SER A 85 -5.89 -8.07 5.96
N LYS A 86 -5.98 -6.82 6.43
CA LYS A 86 -5.33 -6.40 7.65
C LYS A 86 -5.85 -7.19 8.84
N SER A 87 -4.94 -7.65 9.70
CA SER A 87 -5.28 -8.28 10.96
C SER A 87 -5.96 -7.28 11.90
N ARG A 88 -6.99 -7.75 12.59
CA ARG A 88 -7.80 -6.94 13.53
C ARG A 88 -7.35 -7.09 14.99
N SER A 89 -6.50 -8.09 15.25
CA SER A 89 -5.97 -8.40 16.58
C SER A 89 -4.55 -8.93 16.51
N MET A 90 -3.86 -8.94 17.64
CA MET A 90 -2.52 -9.52 17.76
C MET A 90 -2.53 -11.04 17.57
N ASP A 91 -3.64 -11.72 17.86
CA ASP A 91 -3.79 -13.17 17.60
C ASP A 91 -3.87 -13.43 16.09
N GLU A 92 -4.68 -12.65 15.34
CA GLU A 92 -4.72 -12.72 13.89
C GLU A 92 -3.34 -12.38 13.26
N ALA A 93 -2.62 -11.42 13.83
CA ALA A 93 -1.26 -11.08 13.38
C ALA A 93 -0.29 -12.26 13.59
N ARG A 94 -0.38 -12.95 14.73
CA ARG A 94 0.37 -14.18 15.02
C ARG A 94 0.09 -15.27 14.00
N ASP A 95 -1.19 -15.52 13.73
CA ASP A 95 -1.61 -16.54 12.76
C ASP A 95 -1.11 -16.21 11.36
N LEU A 96 -1.18 -14.95 10.94
CA LEU A 96 -0.66 -14.50 9.66
C LEU A 96 0.86 -14.68 9.55
N LEU A 97 1.63 -14.25 10.56
CA LEU A 97 3.09 -14.44 10.58
C LEU A 97 3.48 -15.93 10.55
N THR A 98 2.72 -16.78 11.25
CA THR A 98 2.90 -18.23 11.22
C THR A 98 2.63 -18.79 9.82
N ARG A 99 1.56 -18.35 9.14
CA ARG A 99 1.23 -18.75 7.76
C ARG A 99 2.29 -18.32 6.75
N MET A 100 2.88 -17.13 6.95
CA MET A 100 3.93 -16.57 6.06
C MET A 100 5.31 -17.17 6.30
N SER A 101 5.56 -17.80 7.46
CA SER A 101 6.86 -18.37 7.84
C SER A 101 7.40 -19.31 6.77
N GLY A 102 8.62 -19.07 6.28
CA GLY A 102 9.30 -19.86 5.25
C GLY A 102 8.67 -19.77 3.86
N LYS A 103 7.76 -18.82 3.63
CA LYS A 103 7.07 -18.64 2.35
C LYS A 103 7.39 -17.31 1.70
N THR A 104 7.12 -17.24 0.40
CA THR A 104 7.15 -16.01 -0.37
C THR A 104 5.73 -15.48 -0.54
N HIS A 105 5.56 -14.17 -0.33
CA HIS A 105 4.33 -13.46 -0.64
C HIS A 105 4.63 -12.26 -1.54
N TYR A 106 3.60 -11.66 -2.11
CA TYR A 106 3.71 -10.50 -2.98
C TYR A 106 2.95 -9.32 -2.40
N LEU A 107 3.56 -8.15 -2.46
CA LEU A 107 2.91 -6.87 -2.26
C LEU A 107 2.63 -6.25 -3.62
N HIS A 108 1.39 -5.89 -3.90
CA HIS A 108 1.00 -5.16 -5.11
C HIS A 108 0.54 -3.76 -4.66
N ALA A 109 1.31 -2.74 -5.03
CA ALA A 109 1.04 -1.35 -4.69
C ALA A 109 0.47 -0.62 -5.91
N GLY A 110 -0.82 -0.32 -5.87
CA GLY A 110 -1.53 0.48 -6.86
C GLY A 110 -1.41 1.98 -6.57
N MET A 111 -1.37 2.77 -7.64
CA MET A 111 -1.38 4.22 -7.59
C MET A 111 -2.21 4.79 -8.74
N ALA A 112 -2.82 5.93 -8.50
CA ALA A 112 -3.61 6.63 -9.49
C ALA A 112 -3.49 8.15 -9.31
N LEU A 113 -3.64 8.88 -10.40
CA LEU A 113 -3.81 10.32 -10.41
C LEU A 113 -5.19 10.64 -10.98
N ALA A 114 -5.91 11.55 -10.32
CA ALA A 114 -7.19 12.05 -10.80
C ALA A 114 -7.32 13.55 -10.55
N GLU A 115 -8.10 14.23 -11.38
CA GLU A 115 -8.44 15.64 -11.23
C GLU A 115 -9.89 15.86 -11.64
N ASN A 116 -10.64 16.66 -10.88
CA ASN A 116 -12.04 17.03 -11.17
C ASN A 116 -12.94 15.80 -11.45
N GLY A 117 -12.74 14.68 -10.75
CA GLY A 117 -13.50 13.44 -10.95
C GLY A 117 -13.10 12.63 -12.17
N HIS A 118 -12.03 12.99 -12.87
CA HIS A 118 -11.51 12.25 -14.02
C HIS A 118 -10.17 11.60 -13.71
N LEU A 119 -10.03 10.33 -14.11
CA LEU A 119 -8.76 9.61 -14.00
C LEU A 119 -7.78 10.16 -15.04
N LEU A 120 -6.60 10.54 -14.57
CA LEU A 120 -5.49 11.00 -15.42
C LEU A 120 -4.52 9.88 -15.76
N TRP A 121 -4.23 9.02 -14.78
CA TRP A 121 -3.27 7.93 -14.92
C TRP A 121 -3.42 6.94 -13.77
N SER A 122 -3.10 5.66 -14.03
CA SER A 122 -2.94 4.65 -12.99
C SER A 122 -1.88 3.61 -13.36
N ASN A 123 -1.27 3.00 -12.36
CA ASN A 123 -0.30 1.91 -12.50
C ASN A 123 -0.21 1.13 -11.19
N ALA A 124 0.46 -0.01 -11.22
CA ALA A 124 0.87 -0.73 -10.02
C ALA A 124 2.22 -1.41 -10.21
N GLU A 125 2.99 -1.47 -9.12
CA GLU A 125 4.21 -2.24 -9.04
C GLU A 125 4.06 -3.37 -8.02
N SER A 126 4.93 -4.37 -8.13
CA SER A 126 4.90 -5.54 -7.25
C SER A 126 6.27 -5.80 -6.64
N ALA A 127 6.29 -6.20 -5.37
CA ALA A 127 7.47 -6.66 -4.69
C ALA A 127 7.26 -8.10 -4.18
N GLU A 128 8.28 -8.93 -4.37
CA GLU A 128 8.35 -10.31 -3.87
C GLU A 128 9.08 -10.31 -2.53
N MET A 129 8.44 -10.86 -1.51
CA MET A 129 8.90 -10.83 -0.12
C MET A 129 9.12 -12.27 0.38
N SER A 130 10.36 -12.72 0.48
CA SER A 130 10.69 -14.07 0.96
C SER A 130 10.90 -14.05 2.47
N VAL A 131 9.92 -14.57 3.21
CA VAL A 131 9.97 -14.67 4.67
C VAL A 131 10.85 -15.85 5.07
N ARG A 132 11.80 -15.62 5.98
CA ARG A 132 12.60 -16.71 6.54
C ARG A 132 11.75 -17.64 7.42
N PRO A 133 12.21 -18.85 7.77
CA PRO A 133 11.57 -19.67 8.79
C PRO A 133 11.52 -18.91 10.13
N LEU A 134 10.31 -18.71 10.67
CA LEU A 134 10.07 -18.01 11.93
C LEU A 134 9.71 -19.02 13.01
N SER A 135 10.46 -19.05 14.12
CA SER A 135 10.07 -19.85 15.27
C SER A 135 8.93 -19.18 16.05
N PRO A 136 8.09 -19.95 16.77
CA PRO A 136 7.05 -19.36 17.63
C PRO A 136 7.63 -18.35 18.64
N ALA A 137 8.77 -18.64 19.25
CA ALA A 137 9.44 -17.73 20.18
C ALA A 137 9.88 -16.42 19.50
N PHE A 138 10.31 -16.45 18.23
CA PHE A 138 10.61 -15.24 17.49
C PHE A 138 9.36 -14.43 17.21
N ILE A 139 8.27 -15.07 16.77
CA ILE A 139 6.99 -14.39 16.52
C ILE A 139 6.50 -13.72 17.80
N ASP A 140 6.55 -14.39 18.95
CA ASP A 140 6.16 -13.82 20.23
C ASP A 140 6.96 -12.58 20.60
N ALA A 141 8.28 -12.66 20.50
CA ALA A 141 9.19 -11.55 20.78
C ALA A 141 8.97 -10.37 19.80
N TYR A 142 8.74 -10.67 18.52
CA TYR A 142 8.44 -9.68 17.50
C TYR A 142 7.13 -8.93 17.81
N LEU A 143 6.05 -9.65 18.09
CA LEU A 143 4.76 -9.08 18.43
C LEU A 143 4.82 -8.25 19.71
N GLN A 144 5.53 -8.75 20.73
CA GLN A 144 5.73 -8.01 21.98
C GLN A 144 6.47 -6.68 21.75
N LYS A 145 7.51 -6.70 20.90
CA LYS A 145 8.32 -5.50 20.61
C LYS A 145 7.57 -4.49 19.77
N THR A 146 6.81 -4.94 18.77
CA THR A 146 6.16 -4.05 17.80
C THR A 146 4.82 -3.53 18.29
N GLY A 147 4.07 -4.30 19.11
CA GLY A 147 2.73 -3.92 19.58
C GLY A 147 1.73 -3.70 18.44
N ASP A 148 0.62 -3.05 18.77
CA ASP A 148 -0.53 -2.89 17.86
C ASP A 148 -0.25 -2.04 16.61
N LYS A 149 0.86 -1.31 16.56
CA LYS A 149 1.19 -0.47 15.38
C LYS A 149 1.29 -1.26 14.07
N ILE A 150 1.66 -2.56 14.14
CA ILE A 150 1.77 -3.42 12.97
C ILE A 150 0.42 -3.78 12.34
N LEU A 151 -0.68 -3.68 13.08
CA LEU A 151 -2.04 -3.96 12.59
C LEU A 151 -2.47 -2.94 11.50
N SER A 152 -1.80 -1.79 11.44
CA SER A 152 -2.00 -0.82 10.37
C SER A 152 -1.50 -1.29 9.00
N SER A 153 -0.59 -2.28 8.96
CA SER A 153 0.01 -2.84 7.75
C SER A 153 -0.62 -4.18 7.38
N VAL A 154 -0.85 -4.42 6.10
CA VAL A 154 -1.52 -5.64 5.61
C VAL A 154 -0.74 -6.92 5.94
N GLY A 155 0.59 -6.86 6.02
CA GLY A 155 1.45 -8.01 6.36
C GLY A 155 1.87 -8.08 7.83
N CYS A 156 1.33 -7.22 8.69
CA CYS A 156 1.75 -7.10 10.09
C CYS A 156 3.25 -6.83 10.25
N TYR A 157 3.83 -6.03 9.36
CA TYR A 157 5.21 -5.56 9.44
C TYR A 157 5.39 -4.20 8.79
N GLN A 158 6.45 -3.51 9.19
CA GLN A 158 6.97 -2.29 8.58
C GLN A 158 8.44 -2.56 8.26
N LEU A 159 8.81 -2.52 6.96
CA LEU A 159 10.17 -2.86 6.52
C LEU A 159 11.22 -1.89 7.05
N GLU A 160 10.82 -0.63 7.22
CA GLU A 160 11.64 0.46 7.76
C GLU A 160 11.91 0.35 9.27
N SER A 161 11.43 -0.70 9.91
CA SER A 161 11.63 -0.96 11.34
C SER A 161 11.93 -2.44 11.61
N GLU A 162 11.45 -2.99 12.75
CA GLU A 162 11.67 -4.40 13.14
C GLU A 162 11.20 -5.41 12.10
N GLY A 163 10.30 -5.03 11.19
CA GLY A 163 9.80 -5.91 10.14
C GLY A 163 10.90 -6.43 9.19
N VAL A 164 12.02 -5.73 9.06
CA VAL A 164 13.15 -6.19 8.22
C VAL A 164 13.70 -7.55 8.67
N HIS A 165 13.59 -7.88 9.95
CA HIS A 165 14.06 -9.17 10.49
C HIS A 165 13.25 -10.41 10.05
N LEU A 166 12.12 -10.20 9.39
CA LEU A 166 11.26 -11.28 8.89
C LEU A 166 11.78 -11.89 7.59
N PHE A 167 12.66 -11.22 6.85
CA PHE A 167 12.95 -11.55 5.45
C PHE A 167 14.35 -12.09 5.23
N ASP A 168 14.46 -13.11 4.35
CA ASP A 168 15.74 -13.57 3.77
C ASP A 168 16.05 -12.84 2.47
N ALA A 169 15.01 -12.46 1.69
CA ALA A 169 15.21 -11.76 0.43
C ALA A 169 13.98 -10.88 0.08
N ILE A 170 14.24 -9.81 -0.63
CA ILE A 170 13.25 -8.92 -1.20
C ILE A 170 13.63 -8.66 -2.65
N ARG A 171 12.68 -8.86 -3.58
CA ARG A 171 12.84 -8.51 -5.01
C ARG A 171 11.78 -7.50 -5.38
N GLY A 172 12.21 -6.32 -5.74
CA GLY A 172 11.34 -5.19 -6.07
C GLY A 172 11.90 -3.88 -5.54
N ASP A 173 11.16 -2.82 -5.76
CA ASP A 173 11.52 -1.49 -5.32
C ASP A 173 11.10 -1.23 -3.86
N TYR A 174 11.96 -0.57 -3.11
CA TYR A 174 11.72 -0.22 -1.70
C TYR A 174 10.43 0.58 -1.49
N PHE A 175 10.16 1.57 -2.35
CA PHE A 175 8.96 2.40 -2.26
C PHE A 175 7.69 1.58 -2.51
N THR A 176 7.77 0.56 -3.39
CA THR A 176 6.69 -0.41 -3.62
C THR A 176 6.35 -1.18 -2.35
N VAL A 177 7.36 -1.62 -1.60
CA VAL A 177 7.15 -2.30 -0.30
C VAL A 177 6.46 -1.39 0.70
N LEU A 178 6.82 -0.11 0.75
CA LEU A 178 6.19 0.89 1.62
C LEU A 178 4.79 1.35 1.15
N GLY A 179 4.34 0.86 -0.01
CA GLY A 179 2.97 0.99 -0.49
C GLY A 179 2.67 2.18 -1.41
N LEU A 180 3.73 2.84 -1.93
CA LEU A 180 3.60 3.88 -2.97
C LEU A 180 4.83 3.86 -3.88
N PRO A 181 4.78 3.23 -5.07
CA PRO A 181 5.88 3.22 -6.02
C PRO A 181 6.24 4.64 -6.49
N LEU A 182 7.23 5.23 -5.84
CA LEU A 182 7.49 6.68 -5.94
C LEU A 182 8.07 7.10 -7.29
N LEU A 183 8.94 6.29 -7.89
CA LEU A 183 9.61 6.66 -9.14
C LEU A 183 8.63 6.85 -10.31
N PRO A 184 7.73 5.90 -10.64
CA PRO A 184 6.72 6.10 -11.68
C PRO A 184 5.71 7.20 -11.32
N LEU A 185 5.35 7.35 -10.04
CA LEU A 185 4.48 8.44 -9.60
C LEU A 185 5.10 9.81 -9.87
N LEU A 186 6.37 10.02 -9.46
CA LEU A 186 7.08 11.27 -9.70
C LEU A 186 7.25 11.57 -11.20
N ALA A 187 7.44 10.53 -12.04
CA ALA A 187 7.49 10.71 -13.48
C ALA A 187 6.18 11.29 -14.02
N GLN A 188 5.03 10.80 -13.53
CA GLN A 188 3.73 11.34 -13.92
C GLN A 188 3.47 12.73 -13.33
N LEU A 189 3.83 12.97 -12.08
CA LEU A 189 3.69 14.30 -11.47
C LEU A 189 4.48 15.37 -12.26
N ARG A 190 5.69 15.03 -12.75
CA ARG A 190 6.46 15.92 -13.65
C ARG A 190 5.71 16.22 -14.95
N HIS A 191 5.05 15.20 -15.54
CA HIS A 191 4.25 15.39 -16.75
C HIS A 191 3.11 16.39 -16.54
N TYR A 192 2.53 16.44 -15.35
CA TYR A 192 1.48 17.42 -14.97
C TYR A 192 2.04 18.70 -14.32
N GLY A 193 3.34 18.94 -14.39
CA GLY A 193 3.97 20.14 -13.85
C GLY A 193 4.01 20.22 -12.31
N MET A 194 3.85 19.08 -11.65
CA MET A 194 3.78 18.95 -10.19
C MET A 194 5.08 18.34 -9.63
N SER A 195 6.22 18.94 -9.89
CA SER A 195 7.51 18.45 -9.36
C SER A 195 8.37 19.57 -8.83
N LEU A 196 9.40 19.20 -8.07
CA LEU A 196 10.54 20.10 -7.88
C LEU A 196 11.08 20.51 -9.25
N ALA A 197 11.24 21.78 -9.47
CA ALA A 197 11.78 22.34 -10.71
C ALA A 197 13.23 21.90 -10.95
#